data_db87df20cc084664fba75fcd04b8f20a
#
_entry.id   db87df20cc084664fba75fcd04b8f20a
#
_cell.length_a   1.000
_cell.length_b   1.000
_cell.length_c   1.000
_cell.angle_alpha   90.00
_cell.angle_beta   90.00
_cell.angle_gamma   90.00
#
_symmetry.space_group_name_H-M   'P 1'
#
loop_
_entity.id
_entity.type
_entity.pdbx_description
1 polymer ?
#
loop_
_entity_poly.entity_id
_entity_poly.type
_entity_poly.pdbx_seq_one_letter_code
_entity_poly.pdbx_strand_id
1 'polypeptide(L)'
;MYNEYSGFFKSQRDKYFKKILSNHFKNIPLVLDVGCGQGDFLTQAKELGINAEGIDDKDFWITHCIKKGLKAKKGSIFEIPYDENCLDGIFLQSVLEHVDAIKSMKEISRVIKNEGIVAISCPTPEKHFWDDPTHVRPHTIKSLSTLFEMFGFKVIHKNYVFAELLGMTVTWNGLFKWLNLIPASIGSNIIVVGKKENISSIS
;
A
#
# COMPACT_ATOMS: atom_id res chain seq x y z
N MET A 1 -8.04 -0.38 -28.75
CA MET A 1 -6.83 -1.17 -28.37
C MET A 1 -6.26 -0.81 -26.98
N TYR A 2 -6.37 0.42 -26.48
CA TYR A 2 -5.91 0.81 -25.14
C TYR A 2 -6.77 0.26 -23.98
N ASN A 3 -8.06 -0.01 -24.19
CA ASN A 3 -9.01 -0.40 -23.13
C ASN A 3 -8.98 -1.89 -22.71
N GLU A 4 -8.65 -2.83 -23.59
CA GLU A 4 -8.62 -4.26 -23.23
C GLU A 4 -7.39 -4.64 -22.41
N TYR A 5 -6.23 -4.09 -22.77
CA TYR A 5 -5.01 -4.29 -21.98
C TYR A 5 -5.10 -3.68 -20.57
N SER A 6 -5.77 -2.53 -20.44
CA SER A 6 -5.97 -1.90 -19.11
C SER A 6 -6.84 -2.75 -18.17
N GLY A 7 -7.86 -3.43 -18.71
CA GLY A 7 -8.74 -4.33 -17.95
C GLY A 7 -8.01 -5.58 -17.44
N PHE A 8 -7.17 -6.21 -18.27
CA PHE A 8 -6.38 -7.37 -17.88
C PHE A 8 -5.40 -7.03 -16.75
N PHE A 9 -4.63 -5.95 -16.86
CA PHE A 9 -3.66 -5.56 -15.84
C PHE A 9 -4.33 -5.12 -14.54
N LYS A 10 -5.46 -4.44 -14.61
CA LYS A 10 -6.28 -4.12 -13.44
C LYS A 10 -6.70 -5.40 -12.72
N SER A 11 -7.24 -6.38 -13.44
CA SER A 11 -7.66 -7.67 -12.88
C SER A 11 -6.50 -8.42 -12.21
N GLN A 12 -5.30 -8.41 -12.81
CA GLN A 12 -4.12 -9.06 -12.22
C GLN A 12 -3.65 -8.34 -10.96
N ARG A 13 -3.61 -7.00 -10.99
CA ARG A 13 -3.29 -6.18 -9.81
C ARG A 13 -4.27 -6.46 -8.67
N ASP A 14 -5.56 -6.51 -8.96
CA ASP A 14 -6.61 -6.76 -7.97
C ASP A 14 -6.48 -8.17 -7.36
N LYS A 15 -6.15 -9.19 -8.15
CA LYS A 15 -5.83 -10.54 -7.64
C LYS A 15 -4.63 -10.52 -6.70
N TYR A 16 -3.61 -9.76 -7.04
CA TYR A 16 -2.41 -9.62 -6.23
C TYR A 16 -2.73 -8.96 -4.88
N PHE A 17 -3.47 -7.86 -4.89
CA PHE A 17 -3.86 -7.21 -3.63
C PHE A 17 -4.78 -8.08 -2.79
N LYS A 18 -5.71 -8.82 -3.38
CA LYS A 18 -6.50 -9.83 -2.65
C LYS A 18 -5.62 -10.89 -1.97
N LYS A 19 -4.54 -11.33 -2.63
CA LYS A 19 -3.57 -12.25 -2.01
C LYS A 19 -2.86 -11.62 -0.80
N ILE A 20 -2.38 -10.37 -0.93
CA ILE A 20 -1.75 -9.63 0.17
C ILE A 20 -2.75 -9.45 1.34
N LEU A 21 -3.98 -9.04 1.03
CA LEU A 21 -5.06 -8.90 2.02
C LEU A 21 -5.30 -10.21 2.78
N SER A 22 -5.46 -11.31 2.07
CA SER A 22 -5.71 -12.62 2.66
C SER A 22 -4.54 -13.09 3.52
N ASN A 23 -3.30 -12.85 3.08
CA ASN A 23 -2.11 -13.34 3.78
C ASN A 23 -1.77 -12.53 5.03
N HIS A 24 -2.01 -11.22 5.00
CA HIS A 24 -1.51 -10.33 6.05
C HIS A 24 -2.60 -9.66 6.89
N PHE A 25 -3.85 -9.55 6.36
CA PHE A 25 -4.91 -8.80 7.02
C PHE A 25 -6.16 -9.60 7.38
N LYS A 26 -6.28 -10.87 6.94
CA LYS A 26 -7.50 -11.68 7.15
C LYS A 26 -7.90 -11.82 8.63
N ASN A 27 -6.93 -11.88 9.53
CA ASN A 27 -7.16 -12.08 10.96
C ASN A 27 -6.91 -10.80 11.78
N ILE A 28 -6.80 -9.66 11.11
CA ILE A 28 -6.58 -8.35 11.76
C ILE A 28 -7.94 -7.78 12.17
N PRO A 29 -8.13 -7.38 13.45
CA PRO A 29 -9.41 -6.87 13.95
C PRO A 29 -9.93 -5.66 13.20
N LEU A 30 -9.05 -4.71 12.83
CA LEU A 30 -9.37 -3.52 12.05
C LEU A 30 -8.21 -3.12 11.15
N VAL A 31 -8.47 -2.93 9.87
CA VAL A 31 -7.52 -2.39 8.88
C VAL A 31 -7.96 -1.00 8.43
N LEU A 32 -7.08 -0.02 8.54
CA LEU A 32 -7.29 1.32 8.01
C LEU A 32 -6.66 1.47 6.63
N ASP A 33 -7.47 1.86 5.65
CA ASP A 33 -7.04 2.26 4.31
C ASP A 33 -6.77 3.77 4.30
N VAL A 34 -5.51 4.18 4.23
CA VAL A 34 -5.10 5.58 4.27
C VAL A 34 -4.94 6.12 2.85
N GLY A 35 -5.75 7.13 2.49
CA GLY A 35 -5.91 7.59 1.12
C GLY A 35 -6.78 6.63 0.31
N CYS A 36 -7.97 6.30 0.85
CA CYS A 36 -8.81 5.24 0.30
C CYS A 36 -9.41 5.53 -1.09
N GLY A 37 -9.37 6.77 -1.56
CA GLY A 37 -9.83 7.16 -2.88
C GLY A 37 -11.21 6.59 -3.24
N GLN A 38 -11.29 5.88 -4.36
CA GLN A 38 -12.54 5.27 -4.84
C GLN A 38 -13.02 4.07 -4.02
N GLY A 39 -12.26 3.62 -3.01
CA GLY A 39 -12.57 2.50 -2.14
C GLY A 39 -12.30 1.13 -2.77
N ASP A 40 -11.32 1.03 -3.67
CA ASP A 40 -10.98 -0.24 -4.32
C ASP A 40 -10.50 -1.28 -3.29
N PHE A 41 -9.62 -0.87 -2.38
CA PHE A 41 -9.17 -1.73 -1.28
C PHE A 41 -10.34 -2.09 -0.34
N LEU A 42 -11.15 -1.12 0.06
CA LEU A 42 -12.30 -1.36 0.95
C LEU A 42 -13.30 -2.34 0.35
N THR A 43 -13.51 -2.26 -0.98
CA THR A 43 -14.38 -3.21 -1.71
C THR A 43 -13.80 -4.62 -1.64
N GLN A 44 -12.51 -4.79 -1.91
CA GLN A 44 -11.84 -6.08 -1.84
C GLN A 44 -11.82 -6.64 -0.41
N ALA A 45 -11.58 -5.80 0.59
CA ALA A 45 -11.63 -6.17 2.00
C ALA A 45 -13.01 -6.70 2.39
N LYS A 46 -14.09 -6.01 1.98
CA LYS A 46 -15.47 -6.42 2.20
C LYS A 46 -15.77 -7.79 1.57
N GLU A 47 -15.31 -8.04 0.34
CA GLU A 47 -15.47 -9.33 -0.36
C GLU A 47 -14.75 -10.47 0.37
N LEU A 48 -13.64 -10.19 1.04
CA LEU A 48 -12.83 -11.15 1.79
C LEU A 48 -13.27 -11.29 3.26
N GLY A 49 -14.29 -10.55 3.70
CA GLY A 49 -14.74 -10.54 5.09
C GLY A 49 -13.77 -9.88 6.06
N ILE A 50 -12.89 -9.00 5.56
CA ILE A 50 -11.94 -8.22 6.36
C ILE A 50 -12.65 -6.95 6.84
N ASN A 51 -12.59 -6.68 8.15
CA ASN A 51 -13.10 -5.43 8.72
C ASN A 51 -12.14 -4.28 8.39
N ALA A 52 -12.56 -3.40 7.50
CA ALA A 52 -11.77 -2.27 7.04
C ALA A 52 -12.56 -0.96 7.05
N GLU A 53 -11.86 0.14 7.32
CA GLU A 53 -12.34 1.51 7.23
C GLU A 53 -11.35 2.34 6.41
N GLY A 54 -11.82 3.40 5.74
CA GLY A 54 -10.97 4.27 4.94
C GLY A 54 -10.91 5.69 5.48
N ILE A 55 -9.79 6.36 5.23
CA ILE A 55 -9.69 7.81 5.34
C ILE A 55 -9.17 8.42 4.03
N ASP A 56 -9.66 9.61 3.71
CA ASP A 56 -9.18 10.42 2.59
C ASP A 56 -9.34 11.91 2.93
N ASP A 57 -8.48 12.76 2.38
CA ASP A 57 -8.54 14.21 2.60
C ASP A 57 -9.58 14.91 1.70
N LYS A 58 -10.13 14.20 0.72
CA LYS A 58 -11.10 14.71 -0.26
C LYS A 58 -12.52 14.24 0.05
N ASP A 59 -13.39 15.17 0.41
CA ASP A 59 -14.81 14.90 0.71
C ASP A 59 -15.53 14.17 -0.44
N PHE A 60 -15.09 14.40 -1.69
CA PHE A 60 -15.63 13.72 -2.86
C PHE A 60 -15.43 12.20 -2.78
N TRP A 61 -14.23 11.73 -2.41
CA TRP A 61 -13.95 10.30 -2.27
C TRP A 61 -14.69 9.68 -1.10
N ILE A 62 -14.79 10.38 0.02
CA ILE A 62 -15.57 9.91 1.18
C ILE A 62 -17.03 9.72 0.79
N THR A 63 -17.63 10.72 0.13
CA THR A 63 -19.02 10.62 -0.37
C THR A 63 -19.20 9.45 -1.32
N HIS A 64 -18.23 9.21 -2.20
CA HIS A 64 -18.24 8.09 -3.15
C HIS A 64 -18.20 6.73 -2.43
N CYS A 65 -17.31 6.57 -1.46
CA CYS A 65 -17.22 5.35 -0.64
C CYS A 65 -18.51 5.07 0.15
N ILE A 66 -19.07 6.11 0.78
CA ILE A 66 -20.34 5.97 1.54
C ILE A 66 -21.48 5.53 0.62
N LYS A 67 -21.59 6.09 -0.59
CA LYS A 67 -22.59 5.66 -1.58
C LYS A 67 -22.47 4.20 -2.01
N LYS A 68 -21.26 3.64 -1.96
CA LYS A 68 -20.99 2.20 -2.19
C LYS A 68 -21.24 1.32 -0.93
N GLY A 69 -21.67 1.89 0.18
CA GLY A 69 -21.85 1.17 1.44
C GLY A 69 -20.52 0.72 2.06
N LEU A 70 -19.46 1.50 1.82
CA LEU A 70 -18.14 1.33 2.43
C LEU A 70 -17.99 2.29 3.61
N LYS A 71 -17.23 1.87 4.62
CA LYS A 71 -16.92 2.72 5.78
C LYS A 71 -15.78 3.64 5.43
N ALA A 72 -16.01 4.93 5.35
CA ALA A 72 -14.98 5.93 5.10
C ALA A 72 -15.30 7.23 5.83
N LYS A 73 -14.26 7.93 6.28
CA LYS A 73 -14.35 9.25 6.93
C LYS A 73 -13.22 10.16 6.46
N LYS A 74 -13.42 11.46 6.62
CA LYS A 74 -12.38 12.44 6.31
C LYS A 74 -11.19 12.27 7.28
N GLY A 75 -9.98 12.34 6.75
CA GLY A 75 -8.74 12.29 7.52
C GLY A 75 -7.52 12.52 6.65
N SER A 76 -6.42 12.90 7.27
CA SER A 76 -5.13 13.13 6.62
C SER A 76 -4.13 12.08 7.07
N ILE A 77 -3.21 11.69 6.17
CA ILE A 77 -2.07 10.84 6.52
C ILE A 77 -1.13 11.51 7.52
N PHE A 78 -1.15 12.84 7.61
CA PHE A 78 -0.32 13.61 8.56
C PHE A 78 -0.96 13.78 9.93
N GLU A 79 -2.26 13.48 10.03
CA GLU A 79 -3.06 13.55 11.25
C GLU A 79 -4.17 12.50 11.14
N ILE A 80 -3.80 11.24 11.35
CA ILE A 80 -4.71 10.10 11.28
C ILE A 80 -5.68 10.18 12.48
N PRO A 81 -7.02 10.23 12.25
CA PRO A 81 -8.00 10.49 13.31
C PRO A 81 -8.25 9.26 14.19
N TYR A 82 -7.18 8.77 14.79
CA TYR A 82 -7.12 7.64 15.71
C TYR A 82 -6.08 7.92 16.81
N ASP A 83 -6.33 7.37 17.99
CA ASP A 83 -5.39 7.45 19.10
C ASP A 83 -4.09 6.68 18.82
N GLU A 84 -3.06 6.95 19.62
CA GLU A 84 -1.81 6.20 19.53
C GLU A 84 -2.02 4.72 19.90
N ASN A 85 -1.29 3.82 19.23
CA ASN A 85 -1.30 2.37 19.49
C ASN A 85 -2.71 1.76 19.49
N CYS A 86 -3.61 2.18 18.58
CA CYS A 86 -4.98 1.68 18.52
C CYS A 86 -5.33 0.86 17.27
N LEU A 87 -4.58 0.99 16.18
CA LEU A 87 -4.83 0.26 14.94
C LEU A 87 -4.02 -1.04 14.85
N ASP A 88 -4.67 -2.10 14.36
CA ASP A 88 -4.03 -3.41 14.18
C ASP A 88 -3.42 -3.57 12.78
N GLY A 89 -3.98 -2.88 11.77
CA GLY A 89 -3.50 -2.91 10.40
C GLY A 89 -3.67 -1.59 9.67
N ILE A 90 -2.72 -1.24 8.81
CA ILE A 90 -2.77 -0.06 7.93
C ILE A 90 -2.37 -0.47 6.52
N PHE A 91 -3.13 -0.01 5.54
CA PHE A 91 -2.84 -0.17 4.12
C PHE A 91 -2.75 1.20 3.44
N LEU A 92 -1.76 1.36 2.56
CA LEU A 92 -1.60 2.52 1.68
C LEU A 92 -1.34 2.04 0.26
N GLN A 93 -2.09 2.57 -0.70
CA GLN A 93 -1.85 2.31 -2.11
C GLN A 93 -1.80 3.62 -2.90
N SER A 94 -0.67 3.89 -3.54
CA SER A 94 -0.47 5.10 -4.35
C SER A 94 -0.78 6.40 -3.59
N VAL A 95 -0.18 6.53 -2.41
CA VAL A 95 -0.31 7.71 -1.53
C VAL A 95 1.07 8.27 -1.19
N LEU A 96 2.03 7.40 -0.85
CA LEU A 96 3.31 7.84 -0.27
C LEU A 96 4.17 8.65 -1.26
N GLU A 97 3.99 8.44 -2.56
CA GLU A 97 4.65 9.19 -3.63
C GLU A 97 4.21 10.66 -3.74
N HIS A 98 3.04 10.99 -3.17
CA HIS A 98 2.46 12.34 -3.21
C HIS A 98 2.73 13.18 -1.96
N VAL A 99 3.36 12.59 -0.92
CA VAL A 99 3.44 13.20 0.41
C VAL A 99 4.85 13.12 1.01
N ASP A 100 5.08 13.84 2.10
CA ASP A 100 6.29 13.70 2.91
C ASP A 100 6.29 12.34 3.62
N ALA A 101 7.11 11.42 3.10
CA ALA A 101 7.17 10.04 3.58
C ALA A 101 7.64 9.93 5.05
N ILE A 102 8.53 10.82 5.51
CA ILE A 102 9.04 10.81 6.90
C ILE A 102 7.93 11.21 7.87
N LYS A 103 7.21 12.30 7.57
CA LYS A 103 6.06 12.74 8.39
C LYS A 103 4.96 11.69 8.40
N SER A 104 4.66 11.10 7.25
CA SER A 104 3.66 10.04 7.11
C SER A 104 3.99 8.81 7.94
N MET A 105 5.24 8.32 7.88
CA MET A 105 5.65 7.15 8.64
C MET A 105 5.70 7.41 10.14
N LYS A 106 6.02 8.63 10.57
CA LYS A 106 5.92 9.03 11.99
C LYS A 106 4.48 8.88 12.49
N GLU A 107 3.51 9.37 11.72
CA GLU A 107 2.11 9.30 12.09
C GLU A 107 1.56 7.86 12.04
N ILE A 108 1.92 7.09 11.00
CA ILE A 108 1.61 5.67 10.91
C ILE A 108 2.17 4.92 12.13
N SER A 109 3.44 5.19 12.49
CA SER A 109 4.06 4.57 13.67
C SER A 109 3.39 4.96 14.99
N ARG A 110 2.80 6.16 15.08
CA ARG A 110 2.05 6.60 16.25
C ARG A 110 0.79 5.78 16.47
N VAL A 111 -0.03 5.60 15.42
CA VAL A 111 -1.36 5.00 15.53
C VAL A 111 -1.37 3.48 15.50
N ILE A 112 -0.35 2.85 14.90
CA ILE A 112 -0.28 1.39 14.79
C ILE A 112 0.19 0.76 16.11
N LYS A 113 -0.44 -0.32 16.53
CA LYS A 113 -0.05 -1.12 17.71
C LYS A 113 1.30 -1.80 17.50
N ASN A 114 1.96 -2.15 18.60
CA ASN A 114 3.02 -3.15 18.55
C ASN A 114 2.47 -4.44 17.93
N GLU A 115 3.29 -5.12 17.11
CA GLU A 115 2.90 -6.30 16.32
C GLU A 115 1.88 -6.00 15.20
N GLY A 116 1.42 -4.76 15.05
CA GLY A 116 0.52 -4.31 13.98
C GLY A 116 1.20 -4.37 12.61
N ILE A 117 0.38 -4.57 11.57
CA ILE A 117 0.83 -4.78 10.19
C ILE A 117 0.61 -3.51 9.37
N VAL A 118 1.64 -3.07 8.66
CA VAL A 118 1.55 -1.97 7.69
C VAL A 118 1.95 -2.49 6.32
N ALA A 119 1.13 -2.24 5.30
CA ALA A 119 1.47 -2.52 3.91
C ALA A 119 1.40 -1.25 3.07
N ILE A 120 2.46 -0.94 2.36
CA ILE A 120 2.56 0.23 1.49
C ILE A 120 2.90 -0.24 0.07
N SER A 121 2.05 0.17 -0.89
CA SER A 121 2.31 -0.01 -2.32
C SER A 121 2.41 1.35 -2.99
N CYS A 122 3.46 1.54 -3.78
CA CYS A 122 3.70 2.77 -4.55
C CYS A 122 4.35 2.46 -5.90
N PRO A 123 4.26 3.37 -6.88
CA PRO A 123 4.94 3.21 -8.16
C PRO A 123 6.46 3.24 -8.01
N THR A 124 7.13 2.52 -8.88
CA THR A 124 8.60 2.52 -8.99
C THR A 124 9.11 3.76 -9.73
N PRO A 125 10.41 4.11 -9.60
CA PRO A 125 11.03 5.23 -10.31
C PRO A 125 11.22 4.94 -11.81
N GLU A 126 10.13 4.62 -12.49
CA GLU A 126 10.08 4.44 -13.93
C GLU A 126 9.87 5.79 -14.64
N LYS A 127 10.09 5.83 -15.95
CA LYS A 127 9.93 7.05 -16.74
C LYS A 127 8.57 7.72 -16.54
N HIS A 128 7.51 6.91 -16.48
CA HIS A 128 6.13 7.40 -16.28
C HIS A 128 5.82 7.93 -14.89
N PHE A 129 6.69 7.69 -13.90
CA PHE A 129 6.52 8.29 -12.57
C PHE A 129 6.46 9.82 -12.64
N TRP A 130 7.27 10.40 -13.49
CA TRP A 130 7.40 11.85 -13.62
C TRP A 130 6.36 12.49 -14.55
N ASP A 131 5.48 11.69 -15.17
CA ASP A 131 4.36 12.19 -15.97
C ASP A 131 3.22 12.76 -15.10
N ASP A 132 3.17 12.38 -13.82
CA ASP A 132 2.25 12.95 -12.83
C ASP A 132 2.94 14.10 -12.06
N PRO A 133 2.48 15.35 -12.22
CA PRO A 133 3.10 16.51 -11.57
C PRO A 133 2.87 16.54 -10.05
N THR A 134 2.00 15.71 -9.51
CA THR A 134 1.75 15.61 -8.06
C THR A 134 2.69 14.64 -7.36
N HIS A 135 3.48 13.87 -8.09
CA HIS A 135 4.49 12.99 -7.52
C HIS A 135 5.68 13.79 -6.97
N VAL A 136 5.96 13.59 -5.71
CA VAL A 136 7.05 14.27 -4.98
C VAL A 136 8.31 13.42 -4.98
N ARG A 137 8.19 12.11 -4.73
CA ARG A 137 9.33 11.21 -4.59
C ARG A 137 9.00 9.78 -4.99
N PRO A 138 9.77 9.17 -5.91
CA PRO A 138 9.67 7.74 -6.19
C PRO A 138 10.35 6.91 -5.11
N HIS A 139 9.85 5.69 -4.91
CA HIS A 139 10.42 4.73 -3.98
C HIS A 139 10.92 3.47 -4.72
N THR A 140 12.07 2.96 -4.29
CA THR A 140 12.53 1.61 -4.62
C THR A 140 12.16 0.66 -3.48
N ILE A 141 12.17 -0.66 -3.73
CA ILE A 141 12.00 -1.64 -2.64
C ILE A 141 13.00 -1.39 -1.52
N LYS A 142 14.26 -1.05 -1.85
CA LYS A 142 15.31 -0.77 -0.86
C LYS A 142 14.97 0.48 -0.05
N SER A 143 14.66 1.61 -0.70
CA SER A 143 14.37 2.86 0.02
C SER A 143 13.12 2.75 0.88
N LEU A 144 12.08 2.03 0.41
CA LEU A 144 10.87 1.82 1.19
C LEU A 144 11.12 0.86 2.36
N SER A 145 11.92 -0.21 2.17
CA SER A 145 12.32 -1.09 3.28
C SER A 145 13.11 -0.34 4.35
N THR A 146 14.09 0.47 3.95
CA THR A 146 14.85 1.31 4.90
C THR A 146 13.92 2.27 5.66
N LEU A 147 12.92 2.85 4.98
CA LEU A 147 11.94 3.72 5.62
C LEU A 147 11.14 2.96 6.70
N PHE A 148 10.70 1.73 6.44
CA PHE A 148 10.06 0.88 7.45
C PHE A 148 10.97 0.65 8.66
N GLU A 149 12.23 0.24 8.43
CA GLU A 149 13.22 -0.04 9.48
C GLU A 149 13.49 1.19 10.35
N MET A 150 13.61 2.39 9.74
CA MET A 150 13.81 3.66 10.46
C MET A 150 12.69 3.98 11.46
N PHE A 151 11.47 3.48 11.24
CA PHE A 151 10.31 3.71 12.10
C PHE A 151 9.92 2.50 12.95
N GLY A 152 10.83 1.54 13.12
CA GLY A 152 10.67 0.40 14.02
C GLY A 152 9.79 -0.72 13.46
N PHE A 153 9.78 -0.89 12.14
CA PHE A 153 9.09 -2.00 11.49
C PHE A 153 10.08 -3.03 10.94
N LYS A 154 9.86 -4.29 11.27
CA LYS A 154 10.52 -5.41 10.60
C LYS A 154 9.82 -5.70 9.28
N VAL A 155 10.55 -5.65 8.17
CA VAL A 155 10.00 -6.02 6.86
C VAL A 155 9.77 -7.53 6.80
N ILE A 156 8.52 -7.94 6.58
CA ILE A 156 8.09 -9.35 6.54
C ILE A 156 7.72 -9.81 5.12
N HIS A 157 7.42 -8.87 4.22
CA HIS A 157 7.19 -9.16 2.80
C HIS A 157 7.59 -7.95 1.94
N LYS A 158 8.17 -8.21 0.77
CA LYS A 158 8.47 -7.18 -0.23
C LYS A 158 8.57 -7.79 -1.62
N ASN A 159 7.94 -7.16 -2.62
CA ASN A 159 8.02 -7.61 -4.00
C ASN A 159 7.57 -6.52 -4.99
N TYR A 160 7.78 -6.79 -6.27
CA TYR A 160 7.10 -6.08 -7.35
C TYR A 160 5.73 -6.70 -7.57
N VAL A 161 4.69 -5.88 -7.65
CA VAL A 161 3.29 -6.33 -7.68
C VAL A 161 3.01 -7.32 -8.83
N PHE A 162 3.59 -7.08 -10.00
CA PHE A 162 3.38 -7.97 -11.16
C PHE A 162 4.25 -9.23 -11.15
N ALA A 163 5.48 -9.14 -10.65
CA ALA A 163 6.42 -10.26 -10.69
C ALA A 163 5.96 -11.45 -9.84
N GLU A 164 5.35 -11.18 -8.70
CA GLU A 164 4.84 -12.24 -7.82
C GLU A 164 3.67 -13.01 -8.45
N LEU A 165 2.84 -12.35 -9.26
CA LEU A 165 1.78 -13.03 -10.03
C LEU A 165 2.32 -14.06 -11.01
N LEU A 166 3.53 -13.83 -11.53
CA LEU A 166 4.23 -14.76 -12.41
C LEU A 166 5.10 -15.78 -11.64
N GLY A 167 5.04 -15.79 -10.30
CA GLY A 167 5.89 -16.64 -9.46
C GLY A 167 7.36 -16.24 -9.46
N MET A 168 7.68 -15.00 -9.84
CA MET A 168 9.04 -14.53 -9.99
C MET A 168 9.55 -13.86 -8.71
N THR A 169 10.80 -14.13 -8.36
CA THR A 169 11.48 -13.45 -7.26
C THR A 169 11.99 -12.06 -7.67
N VAL A 170 12.36 -11.23 -6.70
CA VAL A 170 12.95 -9.89 -6.95
C VAL A 170 14.17 -9.94 -7.86
N THR A 171 15.00 -10.98 -7.73
CA THR A 171 16.21 -11.19 -8.55
C THR A 171 15.89 -11.49 -10.02
N TRP A 172 14.92 -12.36 -10.27
CA TRP A 172 14.45 -12.68 -11.61
C TRP A 172 13.79 -11.47 -12.29
N ASN A 173 13.04 -10.67 -11.55
CA ASN A 173 12.42 -9.47 -12.07
C ASN A 173 13.44 -8.44 -12.58
N GLY A 174 14.57 -8.28 -11.88
CA GLY A 174 15.68 -7.45 -12.35
C GLY A 174 16.24 -7.90 -13.69
N LEU A 175 16.41 -9.21 -13.89
CA LEU A 175 16.91 -9.78 -15.14
C LEU A 175 15.92 -9.56 -16.31
N PHE A 176 14.62 -9.79 -16.09
CA PHE A 176 13.61 -9.56 -17.13
C PHE A 176 13.45 -8.10 -17.52
N LYS A 177 13.58 -7.17 -16.55
CA LYS A 177 13.62 -5.73 -16.85
C LYS A 177 14.85 -5.36 -17.66
N TRP A 178 16.02 -5.91 -17.31
CA TRP A 178 17.26 -5.68 -18.04
C TRP A 178 17.18 -6.14 -19.50
N LEU A 179 16.49 -7.26 -19.75
CA LEU A 179 16.26 -7.80 -21.09
C LEU A 179 15.11 -7.11 -21.86
N ASN A 180 14.48 -6.06 -21.29
CA ASN A 180 13.29 -5.38 -21.86
C ASN A 180 12.14 -6.36 -22.22
N LEU A 181 12.07 -7.51 -21.58
CA LEU A 181 11.04 -8.52 -21.83
C LEU A 181 9.73 -8.20 -21.11
N ILE A 182 9.75 -7.30 -20.12
CA ILE A 182 8.56 -6.79 -19.43
C ILE A 182 8.41 -5.31 -19.81
N PRO A 183 7.31 -4.93 -20.46
CA PRO A 183 7.00 -3.51 -20.71
C PRO A 183 7.04 -2.70 -19.42
N ALA A 184 7.59 -1.50 -19.46
CA ALA A 184 7.74 -0.60 -18.31
C ALA A 184 6.40 -0.35 -17.57
N SER A 185 5.27 -0.41 -18.29
CA SER A 185 3.92 -0.28 -17.73
C SER A 185 3.44 -1.49 -16.91
N ILE A 186 4.14 -2.64 -16.98
CA ILE A 186 3.70 -3.92 -16.38
C ILE A 186 4.38 -4.19 -15.05
N GLY A 187 5.08 -3.47 -14.44
CA GLY A 187 5.76 -3.79 -13.16
C GLY A 187 6.06 -2.54 -12.36
N SER A 188 5.23 -1.56 -12.58
CA SER A 188 5.51 -0.22 -12.08
C SER A 188 5.19 -0.01 -10.59
N ASN A 189 4.67 -1.00 -9.89
CA ASN A 189 4.37 -0.88 -8.47
C ASN A 189 5.18 -1.88 -7.65
N ILE A 190 5.66 -1.41 -6.52
CA ILE A 190 6.25 -2.21 -5.45
C ILE A 190 5.28 -2.30 -4.29
N ILE A 191 5.45 -3.33 -3.47
CA ILE A 191 4.83 -3.42 -2.16
C ILE A 191 5.87 -3.81 -1.12
N VAL A 192 5.76 -3.21 0.06
CA VAL A 192 6.49 -3.61 1.27
C VAL A 192 5.48 -3.76 2.38
N VAL A 193 5.56 -4.88 3.11
CA VAL A 193 4.77 -5.15 4.31
C VAL A 193 5.72 -5.23 5.49
N GLY A 194 5.45 -4.46 6.52
CA GLY A 194 6.19 -4.47 7.77
C GLY A 194 5.31 -4.76 8.96
N LYS A 195 5.91 -5.33 9.98
CA LYS A 195 5.33 -5.57 11.29
C LYS A 195 6.03 -4.69 12.30
N LYS A 196 5.27 -3.93 13.10
CA LYS A 196 5.86 -3.06 14.13
C LYS A 196 6.51 -3.90 15.22
N GLU A 197 7.77 -3.62 15.52
CA GLU A 197 8.51 -4.31 16.57
C GLU A 197 8.15 -3.77 17.96
N ASN A 198 8.21 -4.63 18.97
CA ASN A 198 8.10 -4.21 20.35
C ASN A 198 9.39 -3.50 20.79
N ILE A 199 9.28 -2.27 21.23
CA ILE A 199 10.43 -1.47 21.73
C ILE A 199 11.10 -2.13 22.95
N SER A 200 10.41 -3.02 23.67
CA SER A 200 10.95 -3.76 24.82
C SER A 200 11.95 -4.88 24.46
N SER A 201 12.17 -5.18 23.19
CA SER A 201 13.11 -6.24 22.75
C SER A 201 14.48 -5.72 22.28
N ILE A 202 14.74 -4.41 22.41
CA ILE A 202 15.98 -3.75 21.92
C ILE A 202 16.85 -3.25 23.10
N SER A 203 16.56 -3.69 24.33
CA SER A 203 17.38 -3.38 25.52
C SER A 203 18.39 -4.49 25.83
#